data_f5e7edceb02a37f51199af9ac59ab01e
#
_entry.id   f5e7edceb02a37f51199af9ac59ab01e
#
_cell.length_a   1.000
_cell.length_b   1.000
_cell.length_c   1.000
_cell.angle_alpha   90.00
_cell.angle_beta   90.00
_cell.angle_gamma   90.00
#
_symmetry.space_group_name_H-M   'P 1'
#
loop_
_entity.id
_entity.type
_entity.pdbx_description
1 polymer ?
#
loop_
_entity_poly.entity_id
_entity_poly.type
_entity_poly.pdbx_seq_one_letter_code
_entity_poly.pdbx_strand_id
1 'polypeptide(L)'
;MNPIIIDNFLSSTYFLRIKEVIDTLPWYFKKCITFPDDPSDCLYSYGFENQVIRDFNVSNDYLFNLLSGFYSQLLDATECSKISRSRIDMVTYSPTQHQHTIHVDEYFPHIASVFYLTDSDAETIIFDQKCFSHDQLQTIDLTSLKVIKTVQPKENRILIFNGQYLHTGCSPAKYKNRIIINSDTVK
;
A
#
# COMPACT_ATOMS: atom_id res chain seq x y z
N MET A 1 -2.53 4.35 -17.20
CA MET A 1 -3.68 4.67 -16.33
C MET A 1 -3.28 5.85 -15.46
N ASN A 2 -4.10 6.88 -15.39
CA ASN A 2 -3.94 7.94 -14.38
C ASN A 2 -4.40 7.42 -13.00
N PRO A 3 -3.80 7.90 -11.89
CA PRO A 3 -4.24 7.52 -10.56
C PRO A 3 -5.72 7.84 -10.31
N ILE A 4 -6.48 6.85 -9.85
CA ILE A 4 -7.92 6.94 -9.54
C ILE A 4 -8.09 6.91 -8.03
N ILE A 5 -8.94 7.77 -7.51
CA ILE A 5 -9.31 7.81 -6.08
C ILE A 5 -10.81 7.59 -5.97
N ILE A 6 -11.22 6.64 -5.14
CA ILE A 6 -12.62 6.35 -4.86
C ILE A 6 -12.83 6.43 -3.34
N ASP A 7 -13.68 7.34 -2.88
CA ASP A 7 -14.13 7.42 -1.49
C ASP A 7 -15.33 6.48 -1.27
N ASN A 8 -15.48 5.98 -0.05
CA ASN A 8 -16.52 5.02 0.33
C ASN A 8 -16.52 3.79 -0.60
N PHE A 9 -15.33 3.25 -0.83
CA PHE A 9 -15.13 2.14 -1.75
C PHE A 9 -15.93 0.90 -1.36
N LEU A 10 -15.97 0.56 -0.07
CA LEU A 10 -16.81 -0.52 0.45
C LEU A 10 -18.09 0.03 1.08
N SER A 11 -19.12 -0.81 1.17
CA SER A 11 -20.29 -0.47 2.00
C SER A 11 -19.84 -0.24 3.46
N SER A 12 -20.49 0.70 4.14
CA SER A 12 -20.12 1.07 5.52
C SER A 12 -20.14 -0.13 6.47
N THR A 13 -21.12 -1.02 6.33
CA THR A 13 -21.23 -2.24 7.18
C THR A 13 -20.05 -3.17 6.97
N TYR A 14 -19.65 -3.41 5.73
CA TYR A 14 -18.52 -4.30 5.44
C TYR A 14 -17.18 -3.68 5.85
N PHE A 15 -17.02 -2.38 5.61
CA PHE A 15 -15.83 -1.64 6.06
C PHE A 15 -15.65 -1.69 7.58
N LEU A 16 -16.71 -1.44 8.36
CA LEU A 16 -16.66 -1.51 9.81
C LEU A 16 -16.30 -2.91 10.31
N ARG A 17 -16.86 -3.97 9.69
CA ARG A 17 -16.49 -5.34 10.06
C ARG A 17 -15.02 -5.66 9.80
N ILE A 18 -14.45 -5.17 8.70
CA ILE A 18 -13.00 -5.32 8.45
C ILE A 18 -12.21 -4.60 9.54
N LYS A 19 -12.56 -3.38 9.90
CA LYS A 19 -11.88 -2.62 10.96
C LYS A 19 -11.92 -3.33 12.30
N GLU A 20 -13.10 -3.78 12.75
CA GLU A 20 -13.27 -4.52 14.01
C GLU A 20 -12.33 -5.72 14.12
N VAL A 21 -12.15 -6.46 13.03
CA VAL A 21 -11.24 -7.60 13.01
C VAL A 21 -9.79 -7.13 13.05
N ILE A 22 -9.43 -6.14 12.22
CA ILE A 22 -8.04 -5.64 12.12
C ILE A 22 -7.55 -5.02 13.43
N ASP A 23 -8.42 -4.38 14.20
CA ASP A 23 -8.09 -3.81 15.52
C ASP A 23 -7.70 -4.90 16.55
N THR A 24 -8.06 -6.15 16.31
CA THR A 24 -7.78 -7.28 17.20
C THR A 24 -6.73 -8.26 16.69
N LEU A 25 -6.17 -8.03 15.49
CA LEU A 25 -5.18 -8.92 14.90
C LEU A 25 -3.85 -8.91 15.67
N PRO A 26 -3.17 -10.05 15.75
CA PRO A 26 -1.75 -10.07 16.04
C PRO A 26 -1.00 -9.40 14.89
N TRP A 27 -0.02 -8.55 15.21
CA TRP A 27 0.78 -7.85 14.22
C TRP A 27 2.21 -8.38 14.19
N TYR A 28 2.75 -8.61 13.01
CA TYR A 28 4.11 -9.08 12.81
C TYR A 28 5.04 -7.89 12.54
N PHE A 29 6.02 -7.71 13.40
CA PHE A 29 7.00 -6.63 13.28
C PHE A 29 7.83 -6.77 12.01
N LYS A 30 7.97 -5.66 11.28
CA LYS A 30 8.86 -5.51 10.12
C LYS A 30 9.91 -4.46 10.43
N LYS A 31 11.16 -4.87 10.36
CA LYS A 31 12.29 -3.97 10.56
C LYS A 31 12.32 -2.86 9.50
N CYS A 32 11.92 -3.19 8.28
CA CYS A 32 11.77 -2.26 7.18
C CYS A 32 10.56 -2.66 6.34
N ILE A 33 9.62 -1.73 6.13
CA ILE A 33 8.37 -2.01 5.42
C ILE A 33 8.45 -1.75 3.91
N THR A 34 9.48 -1.05 3.44
CA THR A 34 9.68 -0.72 2.01
C THR A 34 10.85 -1.49 1.41
N PHE A 35 12.07 -1.09 1.70
CA PHE A 35 13.28 -1.75 1.21
C PHE A 35 14.09 -2.29 2.39
N PRO A 36 14.03 -3.62 2.65
CA PRO A 36 14.75 -4.24 3.77
C PRO A 36 16.26 -4.03 3.72
N ASP A 37 16.82 -3.81 2.54
CA ASP A 37 18.26 -3.68 2.30
C ASP A 37 18.77 -2.23 2.42
N ASP A 38 17.89 -1.24 2.66
CA ASP A 38 18.29 0.14 2.93
C ASP A 38 18.36 0.42 4.43
N PRO A 39 19.55 0.41 5.07
CA PRO A 39 19.67 0.62 6.51
C PRO A 39 19.24 2.02 6.96
N SER A 40 19.33 3.03 6.08
CA SER A 40 18.95 4.40 6.41
C SER A 40 17.43 4.54 6.50
N ASP A 41 16.71 3.89 5.60
CA ASP A 41 15.24 3.90 5.62
C ASP A 41 14.70 2.99 6.74
N CYS A 42 15.30 1.83 6.98
CA CYS A 42 14.88 0.90 8.03
C CYS A 42 14.87 1.50 9.44
N LEU A 43 15.68 2.54 9.69
CA LEU A 43 15.69 3.24 10.98
C LEU A 43 14.36 3.97 11.26
N TYR A 44 13.68 4.44 10.22
CA TYR A 44 12.44 5.22 10.31
C TYR A 44 11.23 4.55 9.65
N SER A 45 11.47 3.53 8.82
CA SER A 45 10.45 2.81 8.05
C SER A 45 10.08 1.45 8.65
N TYR A 46 10.27 1.25 9.94
CA TYR A 46 9.75 0.06 10.59
C TYR A 46 8.23 0.13 10.75
N GLY A 47 7.61 -1.01 10.88
CA GLY A 47 6.17 -1.10 11.05
C GLY A 47 5.74 -2.54 11.33
N PHE A 48 4.51 -2.83 10.96
CA PHE A 48 3.92 -4.15 11.18
C PHE A 48 3.15 -4.57 9.93
N GLU A 49 3.08 -5.89 9.71
CA GLU A 49 2.32 -6.42 8.59
C GLU A 49 1.52 -7.67 8.95
N ASN A 50 0.50 -7.92 8.14
CA ASN A 50 -0.17 -9.21 8.01
C ASN A 50 -0.21 -9.55 6.52
N GLN A 51 0.55 -10.56 6.11
CA GLN A 51 0.55 -11.05 4.72
C GLN A 51 -0.73 -11.84 4.48
N VAL A 52 -1.44 -11.54 3.39
CA VAL A 52 -2.69 -12.22 3.00
C VAL A 52 -2.50 -13.07 1.74
N ILE A 53 -1.93 -12.45 0.70
CA ILE A 53 -1.62 -13.14 -0.57
C ILE A 53 -0.17 -12.81 -0.92
N ARG A 54 0.61 -13.84 -1.32
CA ARG A 54 1.97 -13.70 -1.78
C ARG A 54 2.21 -14.61 -2.99
N ASP A 55 2.79 -14.06 -4.04
CA ASP A 55 3.10 -14.79 -5.27
C ASP A 55 1.90 -15.61 -5.77
N PHE A 56 0.72 -14.95 -5.85
CA PHE A 56 -0.59 -15.54 -6.22
C PHE A 56 -1.14 -16.61 -5.25
N ASN A 57 -0.49 -16.88 -4.12
CA ASN A 57 -0.90 -17.89 -3.16
C ASN A 57 -1.46 -17.23 -1.89
N VAL A 58 -2.56 -17.78 -1.39
CA VAL A 58 -3.12 -17.36 -0.09
C VAL A 58 -2.17 -17.80 1.01
N SER A 59 -1.69 -16.84 1.81
CA SER A 59 -0.80 -17.05 2.95
C SER A 59 -1.55 -17.04 4.28
N ASN A 60 -2.77 -16.49 4.29
CA ASN A 60 -3.62 -16.41 5.48
C ASN A 60 -5.10 -16.57 5.07
N ASP A 61 -5.63 -17.76 5.23
CA ASP A 61 -7.01 -18.08 4.83
C ASP A 61 -8.06 -17.27 5.59
N TYR A 62 -7.85 -16.99 6.87
CA TYR A 62 -8.77 -16.20 7.67
C TYR A 62 -8.92 -14.78 7.14
N LEU A 63 -7.81 -14.10 6.90
CA LEU A 63 -7.80 -12.74 6.35
C LEU A 63 -8.27 -12.72 4.89
N PHE A 64 -7.92 -13.73 4.10
CA PHE A 64 -8.40 -13.85 2.74
C PHE A 64 -9.92 -13.95 2.69
N ASN A 65 -10.52 -14.79 3.53
CA ASN A 65 -11.97 -14.94 3.62
C ASN A 65 -12.64 -13.63 4.12
N LEU A 66 -12.07 -12.98 5.11
CA LEU A 66 -12.55 -11.67 5.58
C LEU A 66 -12.56 -10.62 4.47
N LEU A 67 -11.51 -10.59 3.63
CA LEU A 67 -11.31 -9.60 2.57
C LEU A 67 -11.88 -10.02 1.21
N SER A 68 -12.57 -11.16 1.10
CA SER A 68 -13.04 -11.69 -0.19
C SER A 68 -13.94 -10.70 -0.95
N GLY A 69 -14.84 -9.99 -0.26
CA GLY A 69 -15.68 -8.96 -0.87
C GLY A 69 -14.89 -7.73 -1.32
N PHE A 70 -13.85 -7.35 -0.58
CA PHE A 70 -12.92 -6.30 -1.00
C PHE A 70 -12.17 -6.73 -2.27
N TYR A 71 -11.67 -7.95 -2.32
CA TYR A 71 -10.95 -8.45 -3.50
C TYR A 71 -11.84 -8.53 -4.75
N SER A 72 -13.09 -8.98 -4.61
CA SER A 72 -14.04 -8.99 -5.73
C SER A 72 -14.24 -7.57 -6.27
N GLN A 73 -14.50 -6.61 -5.41
CA GLN A 73 -14.72 -5.22 -5.82
C GLN A 73 -13.45 -4.57 -6.39
N LEU A 74 -12.27 -4.92 -5.86
CA LEU A 74 -10.98 -4.46 -6.39
C LEU A 74 -10.72 -5.00 -7.80
N LEU A 75 -10.97 -6.29 -8.05
CA LEU A 75 -10.79 -6.90 -9.37
C LEU A 75 -11.74 -6.27 -10.40
N ASP A 76 -13.00 -6.00 -10.03
CA ASP A 76 -13.95 -5.29 -10.88
C ASP A 76 -13.45 -3.86 -11.18
N ALA A 77 -13.00 -3.11 -10.16
CA ALA A 77 -12.54 -1.73 -10.32
C ALA A 77 -11.25 -1.60 -11.14
N THR A 78 -10.41 -2.64 -11.17
CA THR A 78 -9.15 -2.68 -11.92
C THR A 78 -9.27 -3.39 -13.27
N GLU A 79 -10.41 -4.02 -13.54
CA GLU A 79 -10.61 -4.92 -14.69
C GLU A 79 -9.52 -6.00 -14.78
N CYS A 80 -9.07 -6.48 -13.63
CA CYS A 80 -8.07 -7.53 -13.48
C CYS A 80 -8.71 -8.86 -13.09
N SER A 81 -7.98 -9.96 -13.28
CA SER A 81 -8.50 -11.32 -13.01
C SER A 81 -7.85 -11.97 -11.78
N LYS A 82 -6.69 -11.49 -11.35
CA LYS A 82 -5.92 -12.12 -10.27
C LYS A 82 -5.28 -11.07 -9.36
N ILE A 83 -5.03 -11.47 -8.12
CA ILE A 83 -4.25 -10.72 -7.15
C ILE A 83 -2.91 -11.43 -6.98
N SER A 84 -1.82 -10.75 -7.30
CA SER A 84 -0.47 -11.31 -7.15
C SER A 84 0.02 -11.20 -5.72
N ARG A 85 -0.32 -10.09 -5.06
CA ARG A 85 0.09 -9.80 -3.68
C ARG A 85 -0.99 -9.00 -2.95
N SER A 86 -1.18 -9.29 -1.67
CA SER A 86 -1.95 -8.45 -0.77
C SER A 86 -1.45 -8.58 0.65
N ARG A 87 -1.31 -7.45 1.35
CA ARG A 87 -0.93 -7.39 2.75
C ARG A 87 -1.60 -6.22 3.45
N ILE A 88 -1.79 -6.35 4.74
CA ILE A 88 -2.24 -5.28 5.62
C ILE A 88 -1.00 -4.72 6.30
N ASP A 89 -0.72 -3.44 6.09
CA ASP A 89 0.45 -2.75 6.64
C ASP A 89 0.03 -1.72 7.68
N MET A 90 0.78 -1.61 8.77
CA MET A 90 0.65 -0.56 9.76
C MET A 90 1.99 0.15 9.95
N VAL A 91 1.99 1.45 9.67
CA VAL A 91 3.08 2.37 10.02
C VAL A 91 2.66 3.16 11.24
N THR A 92 3.57 3.30 12.20
CA THR A 92 3.30 3.99 13.46
C THR A 92 3.77 5.45 13.44
N TYR A 93 3.30 6.20 14.42
CA TYR A 93 3.70 7.59 14.67
C TYR A 93 5.22 7.77 14.63
N SER A 94 5.65 8.86 14.00
CA SER A 94 7.02 9.38 14.03
C SER A 94 6.98 10.86 14.44
N PRO A 95 7.89 11.35 15.30
CA PRO A 95 7.91 12.76 15.73
C PRO A 95 8.03 13.76 14.57
N THR A 96 8.68 13.33 13.50
CA THR A 96 8.77 14.05 12.23
C THR A 96 8.22 13.16 11.13
N GLN A 97 7.43 13.75 10.23
CA GLN A 97 6.96 13.00 9.07
C GLN A 97 8.16 12.52 8.24
N HIS A 98 8.29 11.21 8.12
CA HIS A 98 9.35 10.58 7.34
C HIS A 98 8.75 10.03 6.04
N GLN A 99 9.33 10.44 4.91
CA GLN A 99 9.02 9.84 3.61
C GLN A 99 9.86 8.56 3.45
N HIS A 100 9.19 7.44 3.21
CA HIS A 100 9.87 6.16 3.01
C HIS A 100 10.59 6.09 1.67
N THR A 101 11.41 5.07 1.48
CA THR A 101 12.13 4.85 0.22
C THR A 101 11.18 4.79 -0.97
N ILE A 102 11.54 5.50 -2.04
CA ILE A 102 10.80 5.51 -3.31
C ILE A 102 11.04 4.17 -4.01
N HIS A 103 9.97 3.50 -4.43
CA HIS A 103 10.03 2.15 -4.98
C HIS A 103 8.90 1.87 -5.98
N VAL A 104 8.93 0.71 -6.58
CA VAL A 104 7.79 0.01 -7.18
C VAL A 104 7.60 -1.31 -6.44
N ASP A 105 6.37 -1.79 -6.34
CA ASP A 105 6.08 -3.03 -5.64
C ASP A 105 6.59 -4.25 -6.41
N GLU A 106 6.38 -4.25 -7.73
CA GLU A 106 6.80 -5.32 -8.64
C GLU A 106 7.29 -4.73 -9.96
N TYR A 107 8.22 -5.41 -10.62
CA TYR A 107 8.75 -4.93 -11.91
C TYR A 107 7.93 -5.40 -13.11
N PHE A 108 7.09 -6.42 -12.98
CA PHE A 108 6.16 -6.82 -14.05
C PHE A 108 4.93 -5.90 -14.10
N PRO A 109 4.21 -5.85 -15.25
CA PRO A 109 3.01 -5.03 -15.38
C PRO A 109 1.92 -5.44 -14.39
N HIS A 110 1.50 -4.52 -13.54
CA HIS A 110 0.45 -4.70 -12.54
C HIS A 110 -0.28 -3.38 -12.27
N ILE A 111 -1.41 -3.48 -11.62
CA ILE A 111 -2.13 -2.34 -11.06
C ILE A 111 -1.98 -2.41 -9.55
N ALA A 112 -1.38 -1.40 -8.96
CA ALA A 112 -1.25 -1.26 -7.52
C ALA A 112 -2.47 -0.54 -6.94
N SER A 113 -2.86 -0.94 -5.75
CA SER A 113 -3.91 -0.30 -4.98
C SER A 113 -3.52 -0.12 -3.52
N VAL A 114 -3.90 1.01 -2.95
CA VAL A 114 -3.75 1.32 -1.53
C VAL A 114 -5.13 1.64 -0.98
N PHE A 115 -5.68 0.75 -0.17
CA PHE A 115 -6.96 0.94 0.51
C PHE A 115 -6.70 1.38 1.96
N TYR A 116 -7.21 2.55 2.32
CA TYR A 116 -6.96 3.16 3.63
C TYR A 116 -8.01 2.73 4.66
N LEU A 117 -7.54 2.16 5.75
CA LEU A 117 -8.37 1.73 6.89
C LEU A 117 -8.45 2.77 7.99
N THR A 118 -7.54 3.75 7.97
CA THR A 118 -7.51 4.85 8.95
C THR A 118 -7.33 6.19 8.26
N ASP A 119 -7.89 7.23 8.84
CA ASP A 119 -7.46 8.60 8.56
C ASP A 119 -6.01 8.78 9.05
N SER A 120 -5.21 9.52 8.28
CA SER A 120 -3.84 9.83 8.66
C SER A 120 -3.31 11.03 7.89
N ASP A 121 -2.25 11.66 8.39
CA ASP A 121 -1.47 12.67 7.67
C ASP A 121 -0.29 12.05 6.87
N ALA A 122 -0.18 10.74 6.88
CA ALA A 122 0.86 9.97 6.20
C ALA A 122 0.47 9.66 4.74
N GLU A 123 0.70 10.58 3.87
CA GLU A 123 0.28 10.54 2.46
C GLU A 123 0.98 9.45 1.63
N THR A 124 0.33 9.07 0.53
CA THR A 124 0.92 8.30 -0.56
C THR A 124 1.26 9.25 -1.70
N ILE A 125 2.50 9.17 -2.21
CA ILE A 125 3.03 10.04 -3.26
C ILE A 125 3.37 9.18 -4.47
N ILE A 126 2.92 9.60 -5.67
CA ILE A 126 3.21 8.94 -6.95
C ILE A 126 3.99 9.93 -7.81
N PHE A 127 5.06 9.43 -8.47
CA PHE A 127 5.94 10.22 -9.32
C PHE A 127 5.70 9.92 -10.81
N ASP A 128 6.20 10.79 -11.67
CA ASP A 128 6.05 10.73 -13.13
C ASP A 128 6.93 9.68 -13.81
N GLN A 129 7.84 9.05 -13.07
CA GLN A 129 8.79 8.06 -13.57
C GLN A 129 8.29 6.63 -13.33
N LYS A 130 8.40 5.78 -14.37
CA LYS A 130 8.19 4.33 -14.26
C LYS A 130 9.51 3.61 -14.10
N CYS A 131 9.46 2.46 -13.41
CA CYS A 131 10.58 1.57 -13.22
C CYS A 131 10.19 0.13 -13.55
N PHE A 132 11.04 -0.57 -14.32
CA PHE A 132 10.78 -1.91 -14.86
C PHE A 132 11.80 -2.96 -14.43
N SER A 133 12.85 -2.56 -13.71
CA SER A 133 13.85 -3.48 -13.17
C SER A 133 14.61 -2.85 -12.01
N HIS A 134 15.23 -3.71 -11.19
CA HIS A 134 16.10 -3.27 -10.11
C HIS A 134 17.29 -2.43 -10.62
N ASP A 135 17.92 -2.85 -11.70
CA ASP A 135 19.07 -2.13 -12.29
C ASP A 135 18.66 -0.72 -12.77
N GLN A 136 17.47 -0.60 -13.35
CA GLN A 136 16.95 0.71 -13.74
C GLN A 136 16.74 1.61 -12.51
N LEU A 137 16.20 1.08 -11.41
CA LEU A 137 15.99 1.85 -10.18
C LEU A 137 17.29 2.47 -9.66
N GLN A 138 18.40 1.73 -9.75
CA GLN A 138 19.72 2.20 -9.32
C GLN A 138 20.27 3.37 -10.15
N THR A 139 19.77 3.55 -11.37
CA THR A 139 20.21 4.63 -12.29
C THR A 139 19.32 5.85 -12.30
N ILE A 140 18.14 5.78 -11.67
CA ILE A 140 17.18 6.90 -11.64
C ILE A 140 17.67 7.96 -10.65
N ASP A 141 17.77 9.21 -11.12
CA ASP A 141 17.98 10.35 -10.26
C ASP A 141 16.67 10.68 -9.51
N LEU A 142 16.58 10.19 -8.28
CA LEU A 142 15.40 10.39 -7.43
C LEU A 142 15.14 11.86 -7.08
N THR A 143 16.14 12.75 -7.21
CA THR A 143 15.99 14.19 -6.92
C THR A 143 15.30 14.95 -8.05
N SER A 144 15.28 14.38 -9.26
CA SER A 144 14.63 14.95 -10.45
C SER A 144 13.18 14.58 -10.62
N LEU A 145 12.66 13.68 -9.79
CA LEU A 145 11.28 13.17 -9.89
C LEU A 145 10.24 14.26 -9.65
N LYS A 146 9.20 14.27 -10.50
CA LYS A 146 8.05 15.15 -10.34
C LYS A 146 6.88 14.40 -9.76
N VAL A 147 6.24 14.98 -8.76
CA VAL A 147 5.02 14.42 -8.17
C VAL A 147 3.87 14.60 -9.15
N ILE A 148 3.22 13.50 -9.53
CA ILE A 148 1.99 13.52 -10.33
C ILE A 148 0.73 13.42 -9.47
N LYS A 149 0.85 12.81 -8.28
CA LYS A 149 -0.26 12.70 -7.35
C LYS A 149 0.21 12.56 -5.91
N THR A 150 -0.44 13.29 -5.02
CA THR A 150 -0.36 13.08 -3.56
C THR A 150 -1.76 12.74 -3.05
N VAL A 151 -1.88 11.70 -2.23
CA VAL A 151 -3.17 11.22 -1.71
C VAL A 151 -3.11 11.12 -0.20
N GLN A 152 -3.96 11.90 0.46
CA GLN A 152 -4.14 11.81 1.91
C GLN A 152 -4.95 10.57 2.28
N PRO A 153 -4.49 9.77 3.25
CA PRO A 153 -5.28 8.69 3.81
C PRO A 153 -6.61 9.18 4.35
N LYS A 154 -7.67 8.48 3.99
CA LYS A 154 -9.01 8.69 4.51
C LYS A 154 -9.67 7.33 4.63
N GLU A 155 -10.34 7.07 5.74
CA GLU A 155 -11.08 5.82 5.94
C GLU A 155 -11.97 5.48 4.74
N ASN A 156 -11.94 4.20 4.34
CA ASN A 156 -12.74 3.68 3.23
C ASN A 156 -12.44 4.34 1.86
N ARG A 157 -11.25 4.92 1.70
CA ARG A 157 -10.73 5.42 0.42
C ARG A 157 -9.82 4.39 -0.21
N ILE A 158 -9.92 4.22 -1.53
CA ILE A 158 -8.93 3.48 -2.30
C ILE A 158 -8.24 4.39 -3.32
N LEU A 159 -6.95 4.20 -3.46
CA LEU A 159 -6.12 4.73 -4.52
C LEU A 159 -5.74 3.56 -5.45
N ILE A 160 -5.96 3.70 -6.76
CA ILE A 160 -5.63 2.71 -7.78
C ILE A 160 -4.75 3.38 -8.83
N PHE A 161 -3.61 2.77 -9.19
CA PHE A 161 -2.68 3.35 -10.17
C PHE A 161 -1.86 2.26 -10.86
N ASN A 162 -1.19 2.63 -11.97
CA ASN A 162 -0.23 1.73 -12.62
C ASN A 162 0.94 1.48 -11.67
N GLY A 163 1.11 0.25 -11.21
CA GLY A 163 2.09 -0.13 -10.19
C GLY A 163 3.55 0.03 -10.60
N GLN A 164 3.83 0.23 -11.89
CA GLN A 164 5.18 0.53 -12.38
C GLN A 164 5.61 1.99 -12.17
N TYR A 165 4.72 2.90 -11.74
CA TYR A 165 5.14 4.23 -11.31
C TYR A 165 5.87 4.17 -9.98
N LEU A 166 6.99 4.88 -9.90
CA LEU A 166 7.68 5.11 -8.63
C LEU A 166 6.71 5.79 -7.66
N HIS A 167 6.68 5.27 -6.46
CA HIS A 167 5.80 5.78 -5.41
C HIS A 167 6.41 5.58 -4.02
N THR A 168 5.82 6.23 -3.05
CA THR A 168 6.20 6.08 -1.64
C THR A 168 5.04 6.41 -0.71
N GLY A 169 5.15 6.01 0.54
CA GLY A 169 4.31 6.45 1.64
C GLY A 169 5.11 7.27 2.64
N CYS A 170 4.41 7.84 3.62
CA CYS A 170 5.02 8.57 4.72
C CYS A 170 4.64 7.94 6.07
N SER A 171 5.43 8.21 7.11
CA SER A 171 5.04 7.96 8.50
C SER A 171 4.10 9.07 8.99
N PRO A 172 3.10 8.76 9.82
CA PRO A 172 2.24 9.77 10.42
C PRO A 172 2.97 10.56 11.50
N ALA A 173 2.73 11.89 11.55
CA ALA A 173 3.27 12.78 12.57
C ALA A 173 2.20 13.40 13.48
N LYS A 174 0.93 13.25 13.14
CA LYS A 174 -0.23 13.74 13.93
C LYS A 174 -1.19 12.63 14.33
N TYR A 175 -1.07 11.46 13.72
CA TYR A 175 -1.92 10.28 13.97
C TYR A 175 -1.09 9.16 14.59
N LYS A 176 -1.72 8.26 15.34
CA LYS A 176 -1.05 7.12 15.97
C LYS A 176 -0.43 6.17 14.95
N ASN A 177 -1.15 5.95 13.87
CA ASN A 177 -0.79 5.00 12.83
C ASN A 177 -1.41 5.38 11.49
N ARG A 178 -0.94 4.70 10.48
CA ARG A 178 -1.52 4.58 9.15
C ARG A 178 -1.68 3.10 8.86
N ILE A 179 -2.92 2.63 8.72
CA ILE A 179 -3.22 1.22 8.39
C ILE A 179 -3.82 1.18 6.98
N ILE A 180 -3.26 0.33 6.14
CA ILE A 180 -3.68 0.16 4.75
C ILE A 180 -3.76 -1.31 4.37
N ILE A 181 -4.55 -1.61 3.33
CA ILE A 181 -4.41 -2.85 2.55
C ILE A 181 -3.73 -2.47 1.24
N ASN A 182 -2.52 -2.96 1.05
CA ASN A 182 -1.76 -2.80 -0.18
C ASN A 182 -1.97 -4.06 -1.04
N SER A 183 -2.42 -3.89 -2.30
CA SER A 183 -2.70 -5.03 -3.18
C SER A 183 -2.28 -4.75 -4.62
N ASP A 184 -1.70 -5.76 -5.26
CA ASP A 184 -1.29 -5.74 -6.66
C ASP A 184 -2.16 -6.72 -7.45
N THR A 185 -2.74 -6.21 -8.54
CA THR A 185 -3.64 -6.99 -9.41
C THR A 185 -3.06 -7.08 -10.82
N VAL A 186 -3.37 -8.19 -11.51
CA VAL A 186 -2.93 -8.47 -12.88
C VAL A 186 -4.09 -8.94 -13.75
N LYS A 187 -3.96 -8.70 -15.06
CA LYS A 187 -4.93 -9.15 -16.08
C LYS A 187 -5.07 -10.67 -16.13
#